data_4e7b7231f4b210b3d005b3fc5abb6cb2
#
_entry.id   4e7b7231f4b210b3d005b3fc5abb6cb2
#
_cell.length_a   1.000
_cell.length_b   1.000
_cell.length_c   1.000
_cell.angle_alpha   90.00
_cell.angle_beta   90.00
_cell.angle_gamma   90.00
#
_symmetry.space_group_name_H-M   'P 1'
#
loop_
_entity.id
_entity.type
_entity.pdbx_description
1 polymer ?
#
loop_
_entity_poly.entity_id
_entity_poly.type
_entity_poly.pdbx_seq_one_letter_code
_entity_poly.pdbx_strand_id
1 'polypeptide(L)'
;MRTVTERSDAVLAVATAFRRFGYEGASISQITEQTGLGKGSLYNFFPGGKEDMATAVLDEVGAWFQAEVYEPLLHEGTAAARITAMFDAVEAYFTSRQLVCLFGAFALGQERTRFSEPIQRYFGAWIDALRTALHDGGAGRGADDAATDIVSGIQGALVLARALDDISLFHGALERMRARALTLLA
;
A
#
# COMPACT_ATOMS: atom_id res chain seq x y z
N MET A 1 -13.18 -9.01 20.17
CA MET A 1 -12.10 -9.66 19.41
C MET A 1 -12.79 -10.53 18.35
N ARG A 2 -12.54 -10.30 17.05
CA ARG A 2 -13.12 -11.10 15.97
C ARG A 2 -12.44 -12.47 15.97
N THR A 3 -13.21 -13.54 15.97
CA THR A 3 -12.65 -14.90 15.92
C THR A 3 -12.08 -15.12 14.53
N VAL A 4 -10.80 -15.43 14.44
CA VAL A 4 -10.14 -15.77 13.17
C VAL A 4 -10.48 -17.22 12.85
N THR A 5 -11.34 -17.44 11.86
CA THR A 5 -11.82 -18.76 11.45
C THR A 5 -11.36 -19.16 10.05
N GLU A 6 -10.96 -18.16 9.24
CA GLU A 6 -10.55 -18.36 7.86
C GLU A 6 -9.14 -17.80 7.60
N ARG A 7 -8.48 -18.30 6.54
CA ARG A 7 -7.13 -17.86 6.15
C ARG A 7 -7.10 -16.35 5.83
N SER A 8 -8.13 -15.81 5.21
CA SER A 8 -8.25 -14.38 4.90
C SER A 8 -8.23 -13.49 6.15
N ASP A 9 -8.98 -13.88 7.19
CA ASP A 9 -8.96 -13.18 8.48
C ASP A 9 -7.56 -13.24 9.14
N ALA A 10 -6.89 -14.40 9.02
CA ALA A 10 -5.52 -14.57 9.52
C ALA A 10 -4.54 -13.64 8.79
N VAL A 11 -4.64 -13.49 7.46
CA VAL A 11 -3.80 -12.60 6.66
C VAL A 11 -3.96 -11.15 7.13
N LEU A 12 -5.19 -10.67 7.33
CA LEU A 12 -5.46 -9.30 7.79
C LEU A 12 -4.90 -9.03 9.20
N ALA A 13 -5.01 -10.02 10.09
CA ALA A 13 -4.47 -9.91 11.43
C ALA A 13 -2.93 -9.93 11.45
N VAL A 14 -2.31 -10.78 10.62
CA VAL A 14 -0.85 -10.80 10.41
C VAL A 14 -0.36 -9.49 9.80
N ALA A 15 -1.08 -8.92 8.82
CA ALA A 15 -0.77 -7.63 8.24
C ALA A 15 -0.72 -6.53 9.31
N THR A 16 -1.62 -6.58 10.30
CA THR A 16 -1.61 -5.65 11.44
C THR A 16 -0.36 -5.80 12.30
N ALA A 17 0.09 -7.05 12.55
CA ALA A 17 1.34 -7.31 13.25
C ALA A 17 2.56 -6.75 12.50
N PHE A 18 2.62 -6.96 11.18
CA PHE A 18 3.72 -6.42 10.37
C PHE A 18 3.71 -4.88 10.29
N ARG A 19 2.54 -4.23 10.28
CA ARG A 19 2.47 -2.76 10.36
C ARG A 19 2.99 -2.23 11.68
N ARG A 20 2.75 -2.95 12.76
CA ARG A 20 3.14 -2.53 14.11
C ARG A 20 4.62 -2.77 14.41
N PHE A 21 5.14 -3.94 14.04
CA PHE A 21 6.45 -4.42 14.47
C PHE A 21 7.48 -4.49 13.34
N GLY A 22 7.08 -4.29 12.10
CA GLY A 22 7.91 -4.61 10.92
C GLY A 22 8.04 -6.11 10.71
N TYR A 23 8.64 -6.52 9.59
CA TYR A 23 8.84 -7.94 9.31
C TYR A 23 9.80 -8.57 10.33
N GLU A 24 10.99 -8.03 10.53
CA GLU A 24 11.97 -8.62 11.45
C GLU A 24 11.49 -8.60 12.91
N GLY A 25 10.89 -7.49 13.35
CA GLY A 25 10.39 -7.34 14.71
C GLY A 25 9.17 -8.20 15.05
N ALA A 26 8.38 -8.63 14.05
CA ALA A 26 7.20 -9.47 14.27
C ALA A 26 7.60 -10.94 14.54
N SER A 27 7.86 -11.26 15.80
CA SER A 27 8.07 -12.65 16.23
C SER A 27 6.77 -13.47 16.13
N ILE A 28 6.89 -14.80 16.06
CA ILE A 28 5.71 -15.69 16.06
C ILE A 28 4.85 -15.47 17.31
N SER A 29 5.46 -15.18 18.46
CA SER A 29 4.74 -14.88 19.70
C SER A 29 3.90 -13.62 19.58
N GLN A 30 4.46 -12.53 19.02
CA GLN A 30 3.72 -11.28 18.77
C GLN A 30 2.62 -11.45 17.73
N ILE A 31 2.86 -12.27 16.69
CA ILE A 31 1.84 -12.60 15.70
C ILE A 31 0.70 -13.40 16.34
N THR A 32 0.99 -14.41 17.20
CA THR A 32 -0.05 -15.16 17.93
C THR A 32 -0.85 -14.24 18.85
N GLU A 33 -0.20 -13.35 19.56
CA GLU A 33 -0.88 -12.37 20.42
C GLU A 33 -1.78 -11.43 19.62
N GLN A 34 -1.27 -10.89 18.49
CA GLN A 34 -2.02 -9.96 17.63
C GLN A 34 -3.19 -10.63 16.91
N THR A 35 -3.03 -11.87 16.48
CA THR A 35 -4.06 -12.61 15.73
C THR A 35 -5.06 -13.33 16.64
N GLY A 36 -4.70 -13.62 17.88
CA GLY A 36 -5.44 -14.49 18.77
C GLY A 36 -5.40 -15.97 18.37
N LEU A 37 -4.59 -16.34 17.37
CA LEU A 37 -4.39 -17.71 16.90
C LEU A 37 -3.31 -18.40 17.71
N GLY A 38 -3.53 -19.66 18.05
CA GLY A 38 -2.45 -20.50 18.57
C GLY A 38 -1.38 -20.78 17.51
N LYS A 39 -0.16 -21.07 17.95
CA LYS A 39 0.98 -21.37 17.07
C LYS A 39 0.65 -22.49 16.06
N GLY A 40 -0.03 -23.56 16.48
CA GLY A 40 -0.47 -24.65 15.61
C GLY A 40 -1.40 -24.18 14.49
N SER A 41 -2.39 -23.33 14.81
CA SER A 41 -3.32 -22.75 13.83
C SER A 41 -2.61 -21.85 12.83
N LEU A 42 -1.63 -21.05 13.28
CA LEU A 42 -0.82 -20.22 12.38
C LEU A 42 -0.06 -21.08 11.35
N TYR A 43 0.59 -22.16 11.80
CA TYR A 43 1.31 -23.06 10.90
C TYR A 43 0.39 -23.91 10.00
N ASN A 44 -0.88 -24.12 10.39
CA ASN A 44 -1.87 -24.73 9.49
C ASN A 44 -2.24 -23.78 8.33
N PHE A 45 -2.38 -22.46 8.60
CA PHE A 45 -2.66 -21.47 7.57
C PHE A 45 -1.43 -21.10 6.75
N PHE A 46 -0.25 -21.10 7.37
CA PHE A 46 1.02 -20.67 6.82
C PHE A 46 2.14 -21.67 7.09
N PRO A 47 2.18 -22.81 6.36
CA PRO A 47 3.16 -23.86 6.59
C PRO A 47 4.61 -23.40 6.45
N GLY A 48 4.88 -22.43 5.56
CA GLY A 48 6.18 -21.79 5.37
C GLY A 48 6.55 -20.76 6.45
N GLY A 49 5.72 -20.64 7.51
CA GLY A 49 5.99 -19.76 8.64
C GLY A 49 5.90 -18.28 8.30
N LYS A 50 6.81 -17.46 8.87
CA LYS A 50 6.75 -16.00 8.76
C LYS A 50 6.91 -15.50 7.30
N GLU A 51 7.66 -16.21 6.48
CA GLU A 51 7.82 -15.88 5.07
C GLU A 51 6.53 -16.11 4.28
N ASP A 52 5.86 -17.23 4.50
CA ASP A 52 4.56 -17.54 3.89
C ASP A 52 3.48 -16.53 4.34
N MET A 53 3.49 -16.14 5.63
CA MET A 53 2.65 -15.08 6.15
C MET A 53 2.88 -13.74 5.44
N ALA A 54 4.15 -13.36 5.24
CA ALA A 54 4.53 -12.12 4.58
C ALA A 54 4.12 -12.13 3.11
N THR A 55 4.37 -13.22 2.39
CA THR A 55 3.95 -13.39 1.00
C THR A 55 2.42 -13.22 0.90
N ALA A 56 1.66 -13.94 1.73
CA ALA A 56 0.20 -13.83 1.72
C ALA A 56 -0.31 -12.41 2.02
N VAL A 57 0.36 -11.69 2.92
CA VAL A 57 0.03 -10.29 3.23
C VAL A 57 0.34 -9.36 2.07
N LEU A 58 1.50 -9.51 1.42
CA LEU A 58 1.86 -8.70 0.25
C LEU A 58 0.94 -8.98 -0.93
N ASP A 59 0.56 -10.25 -1.15
CA ASP A 59 -0.40 -10.65 -2.20
C ASP A 59 -1.77 -10.00 -1.96
N GLU A 60 -2.29 -10.04 -0.73
CA GLU A 60 -3.57 -9.42 -0.36
C GLU A 60 -3.55 -7.90 -0.57
N VAL A 61 -2.49 -7.23 -0.12
CA VAL A 61 -2.32 -5.78 -0.32
C VAL A 61 -2.17 -5.45 -1.80
N GLY A 62 -1.38 -6.24 -2.53
CA GLY A 62 -1.18 -6.06 -3.98
C GLY A 62 -2.48 -6.24 -4.76
N ALA A 63 -3.28 -7.26 -4.43
CA ALA A 63 -4.58 -7.50 -5.06
C ALA A 63 -5.56 -6.35 -4.80
N TRP A 64 -5.58 -5.81 -3.59
CA TRP A 64 -6.41 -4.64 -3.27
C TRP A 64 -5.98 -3.41 -4.08
N PHE A 65 -4.68 -3.12 -4.16
CA PHE A 65 -4.17 -2.00 -4.96
C PHE A 65 -4.43 -2.19 -6.45
N GLN A 66 -4.33 -3.42 -6.95
CA GLN A 66 -4.67 -3.73 -8.34
C GLN A 66 -6.12 -3.36 -8.62
N ALA A 67 -7.06 -3.80 -7.78
CA ALA A 67 -8.49 -3.60 -8.00
C ALA A 67 -8.95 -2.15 -7.74
N GLU A 68 -8.44 -1.50 -6.69
CA GLU A 68 -8.98 -0.23 -6.21
C GLU A 68 -8.16 0.99 -6.64
N VAL A 69 -6.91 0.78 -7.09
CA VAL A 69 -6.01 1.88 -7.45
C VAL A 69 -5.57 1.79 -8.92
N TYR A 70 -5.03 0.64 -9.36
CA TYR A 70 -4.42 0.55 -10.69
C TYR A 70 -5.46 0.38 -11.79
N GLU A 71 -6.39 -0.57 -11.65
CA GLU A 71 -7.44 -0.78 -12.64
C GLU A 71 -8.30 0.47 -12.87
N PRO A 72 -8.80 1.17 -11.82
CA PRO A 72 -9.56 2.40 -12.03
C PRO A 72 -8.81 3.49 -12.80
N LEU A 73 -7.48 3.57 -12.67
CA LEU A 73 -6.66 4.51 -13.45
C LEU A 73 -6.64 4.19 -14.95
N LEU A 74 -6.88 2.93 -15.33
CA LEU A 74 -6.82 2.43 -16.71
C LEU A 74 -8.20 2.24 -17.35
N HIS A 75 -9.28 2.40 -16.57
CA HIS A 75 -10.65 2.20 -17.06
C HIS A 75 -11.21 3.42 -17.82
N GLU A 76 -12.44 3.28 -18.35
CA GLU A 76 -13.17 4.34 -19.02
C GLU A 76 -13.48 5.51 -18.09
N GLY A 77 -13.54 6.71 -18.66
CA GLY A 77 -13.80 7.95 -17.95
C GLY A 77 -12.73 9.02 -18.21
N THR A 78 -12.96 10.22 -17.72
CA THR A 78 -11.96 11.30 -17.84
C THR A 78 -10.75 11.02 -16.96
N ALA A 79 -9.54 11.37 -17.42
CA ALA A 79 -8.32 11.24 -16.63
C ALA A 79 -8.45 11.93 -15.26
N ALA A 80 -9.11 13.07 -15.20
CA ALA A 80 -9.36 13.81 -13.96
C ALA A 80 -10.19 12.98 -12.96
N ALA A 81 -11.26 12.30 -13.42
CA ALA A 81 -12.08 11.44 -12.56
C ALA A 81 -11.29 10.23 -12.05
N ARG A 82 -10.54 9.56 -12.94
CA ARG A 82 -9.72 8.39 -12.60
C ARG A 82 -8.62 8.72 -11.57
N ILE A 83 -7.93 9.84 -11.78
CA ILE A 83 -6.88 10.31 -10.85
C ILE A 83 -7.49 10.72 -9.50
N THR A 84 -8.65 11.39 -9.51
CA THR A 84 -9.36 11.73 -8.27
C THR A 84 -9.75 10.49 -7.49
N ALA A 85 -10.33 9.48 -8.15
CA ALA A 85 -10.71 8.21 -7.52
C ALA A 85 -9.49 7.48 -6.91
N MET A 86 -8.34 7.50 -7.60
CA MET A 86 -7.07 6.96 -7.08
C MET A 86 -6.68 7.63 -5.76
N PHE A 87 -6.71 8.98 -5.69
CA PHE A 87 -6.37 9.68 -4.46
C PHE A 87 -7.35 9.37 -3.32
N ASP A 88 -8.65 9.28 -3.61
CA ASP A 88 -9.67 8.93 -2.62
C ASP A 88 -9.46 7.51 -2.06
N ALA A 89 -9.19 6.54 -2.94
CA ALA A 89 -8.89 5.16 -2.55
C ALA A 89 -7.63 5.07 -1.68
N VAL A 90 -6.56 5.77 -2.07
CA VAL A 90 -5.28 5.82 -1.35
C VAL A 90 -5.46 6.45 0.03
N GLU A 91 -6.20 7.55 0.11
CA GLU A 91 -6.51 8.22 1.38
C GLU A 91 -7.26 7.31 2.34
N ALA A 92 -8.35 6.70 1.87
CA ALA A 92 -9.15 5.77 2.67
C ALA A 92 -8.35 4.55 3.13
N TYR A 93 -7.52 3.97 2.24
CA TYR A 93 -6.70 2.83 2.56
C TYR A 93 -5.70 3.14 3.68
N PHE A 94 -4.86 4.15 3.51
CA PHE A 94 -3.80 4.43 4.48
C PHE A 94 -4.32 4.99 5.80
N THR A 95 -5.39 5.80 5.77
CA THR A 95 -6.06 6.27 6.99
C THR A 95 -6.54 5.09 7.85
N SER A 96 -7.14 4.08 7.23
CA SER A 96 -7.62 2.88 7.94
C SER A 96 -6.51 1.88 8.31
N ARG A 97 -5.28 2.06 7.83
CA ARG A 97 -4.13 1.13 8.00
C ARG A 97 -2.95 1.75 8.75
N GLN A 98 -3.22 2.66 9.70
CA GLN A 98 -2.19 3.27 10.57
C GLN A 98 -1.10 4.04 9.80
N LEU A 99 -1.41 4.54 8.60
CA LEU A 99 -0.47 5.25 7.73
C LEU A 99 0.81 4.44 7.43
N VAL A 100 0.71 3.10 7.31
CA VAL A 100 1.84 2.23 6.98
C VAL A 100 1.65 1.60 5.62
N CYS A 101 2.56 1.90 4.70
CA CYS A 101 2.76 1.15 3.47
C CYS A 101 3.64 -0.08 3.77
N LEU A 102 3.07 -1.28 3.72
CA LEU A 102 3.84 -2.51 3.97
C LEU A 102 4.92 -2.73 2.90
N PHE A 103 4.63 -2.47 1.63
CA PHE A 103 5.64 -2.56 0.56
C PHE A 103 6.78 -1.56 0.78
N GLY A 104 6.47 -0.33 1.23
CA GLY A 104 7.48 0.66 1.60
C GLY A 104 8.32 0.22 2.80
N ALA A 105 7.69 -0.32 3.85
CA ALA A 105 8.39 -0.84 5.02
C ALA A 105 9.33 -2.00 4.64
N PHE A 106 8.86 -2.95 3.82
CA PHE A 106 9.67 -4.07 3.34
C PHE A 106 10.79 -3.63 2.39
N ALA A 107 10.59 -2.56 1.62
CA ALA A 107 11.63 -2.00 0.75
C ALA A 107 12.81 -1.40 1.53
N LEU A 108 12.58 -0.96 2.76
CA LEU A 108 13.59 -0.36 3.65
C LEU A 108 14.21 -1.38 4.61
N GLY A 109 13.59 -2.56 4.78
CA GLY A 109 14.04 -3.59 5.70
C GLY A 109 15.11 -4.53 5.11
N GLN A 110 15.65 -5.40 5.95
CA GLN A 110 16.63 -6.43 5.56
C GLN A 110 16.02 -7.47 4.61
N GLU A 111 14.70 -7.65 4.68
CA GLU A 111 13.90 -8.54 3.84
C GLU A 111 13.73 -8.05 2.39
N ARG A 112 14.17 -6.85 2.06
CA ARG A 112 14.04 -6.26 0.71
C ARG A 112 14.45 -7.22 -0.42
N THR A 113 15.57 -7.90 -0.27
CA THR A 113 16.07 -8.83 -1.31
C THR A 113 15.13 -10.01 -1.51
N ARG A 114 14.58 -10.54 -0.41
CA ARG A 114 13.66 -11.68 -0.41
C ARG A 114 12.34 -11.38 -1.10
N PHE A 115 11.83 -10.16 -0.92
CA PHE A 115 10.55 -9.70 -1.48
C PHE A 115 10.73 -8.67 -2.61
N SER A 116 11.89 -8.68 -3.29
CA SER A 116 12.21 -7.67 -4.30
C SER A 116 11.21 -7.65 -5.47
N GLU A 117 10.79 -8.81 -5.96
CA GLU A 117 9.86 -8.90 -7.09
C GLU A 117 8.48 -8.32 -6.77
N PRO A 118 7.77 -8.73 -5.70
CA PRO A 118 6.48 -8.10 -5.35
C PRO A 118 6.61 -6.61 -5.02
N ILE A 119 7.72 -6.16 -4.40
CA ILE A 119 7.95 -4.74 -4.14
C ILE A 119 8.08 -3.94 -5.45
N GLN A 120 8.90 -4.42 -6.38
CA GLN A 120 9.08 -3.77 -7.69
C GLN A 120 7.78 -3.74 -8.49
N ARG A 121 7.04 -4.83 -8.50
CA ARG A 121 5.74 -4.93 -9.18
C ARG A 121 4.74 -3.92 -8.60
N TYR A 122 4.63 -3.81 -7.28
CA TYR A 122 3.71 -2.89 -6.63
C TYR A 122 3.96 -1.43 -7.00
N PHE A 123 5.19 -0.95 -6.82
CA PHE A 123 5.52 0.45 -7.13
C PHE A 123 5.54 0.72 -8.64
N GLY A 124 6.06 -0.21 -9.43
CA GLY A 124 6.09 -0.09 -10.89
C GLY A 124 4.69 0.00 -11.49
N ALA A 125 3.80 -0.92 -11.11
CA ALA A 125 2.41 -0.91 -11.59
C ALA A 125 1.67 0.39 -11.21
N TRP A 126 1.89 0.91 -10.01
CA TRP A 126 1.27 2.16 -9.58
C TRP A 126 1.76 3.35 -10.41
N ILE A 127 3.08 3.49 -10.56
CA ILE A 127 3.68 4.56 -11.37
C ILE A 127 3.21 4.46 -12.83
N ASP A 128 3.20 3.25 -13.41
CA ASP A 128 2.81 3.03 -14.80
C ASP A 128 1.33 3.34 -15.05
N ALA A 129 0.43 2.89 -14.16
CA ALA A 129 -1.00 3.19 -14.27
C ALA A 129 -1.30 4.70 -14.15
N LEU A 130 -0.66 5.38 -13.20
CA LEU A 130 -0.82 6.82 -13.02
C LEU A 130 -0.22 7.61 -14.21
N ARG A 131 0.94 7.20 -14.71
CA ARG A 131 1.56 7.78 -15.91
C ARG A 131 0.62 7.68 -17.10
N THR A 132 0.01 6.51 -17.32
CA THR A 132 -0.95 6.28 -18.39
C THR A 132 -2.14 7.23 -18.27
N ALA A 133 -2.75 7.33 -17.08
CA ALA A 133 -3.87 8.23 -16.85
C ALA A 133 -3.51 9.71 -17.08
N LEU A 134 -2.31 10.14 -16.70
CA LEU A 134 -1.81 11.51 -16.95
C LEU A 134 -1.58 11.76 -18.45
N HIS A 135 -1.01 10.81 -19.18
CA HIS A 135 -0.84 10.91 -20.64
C HIS A 135 -2.18 11.00 -21.36
N ASP A 136 -3.15 10.14 -21.01
CA ASP A 136 -4.51 10.17 -21.56
C ASP A 136 -5.20 11.53 -21.34
N GLY A 137 -4.86 12.18 -20.22
CA GLY A 137 -5.37 13.52 -19.88
C GLY A 137 -4.62 14.69 -20.51
N GLY A 138 -3.60 14.41 -21.34
CA GLY A 138 -2.87 15.48 -22.04
C GLY A 138 -1.65 16.05 -21.32
N ALA A 139 -1.20 15.48 -20.22
CA ALA A 139 -0.06 15.99 -19.43
C ALA A 139 1.30 15.97 -20.18
N GLY A 140 1.36 15.36 -21.37
CA GLY A 140 2.55 15.37 -22.22
C GLY A 140 3.79 14.80 -21.52
N ARG A 141 4.95 15.42 -21.73
CA ARG A 141 6.24 14.96 -21.16
C ARG A 141 6.31 15.09 -19.64
N GLY A 142 5.43 15.88 -19.01
CA GLY A 142 5.39 16.03 -17.57
C GLY A 142 4.77 14.84 -16.83
N ALA A 143 4.11 13.93 -17.55
CA ALA A 143 3.43 12.77 -16.96
C ALA A 143 4.38 11.79 -16.26
N ASP A 144 5.55 11.54 -16.85
CA ASP A 144 6.54 10.58 -16.34
C ASP A 144 7.08 11.01 -14.97
N ASP A 145 7.57 12.26 -14.90
CA ASP A 145 8.08 12.81 -13.65
C ASP A 145 6.97 12.98 -12.62
N ALA A 146 5.79 13.46 -13.03
CA ALA A 146 4.66 13.66 -12.14
C ALA A 146 4.17 12.36 -11.51
N ALA A 147 4.09 11.26 -12.25
CA ALA A 147 3.69 9.96 -11.71
C ALA A 147 4.66 9.49 -10.63
N THR A 148 5.96 9.60 -10.89
CA THR A 148 7.02 9.23 -9.93
C THR A 148 7.00 10.14 -8.71
N ASP A 149 6.89 11.46 -8.89
CA ASP A 149 6.83 12.45 -7.82
C ASP A 149 5.62 12.24 -6.91
N ILE A 150 4.44 11.93 -7.47
CA ILE A 150 3.22 11.67 -6.71
C ILE A 150 3.38 10.42 -5.85
N VAL A 151 3.80 9.30 -6.42
CA VAL A 151 3.98 8.06 -5.65
C VAL A 151 5.05 8.24 -4.56
N SER A 152 6.17 8.90 -4.88
CA SER A 152 7.21 9.21 -3.90
C SER A 152 6.70 10.17 -2.82
N GLY A 153 5.93 11.19 -3.20
CA GLY A 153 5.33 12.15 -2.27
C GLY A 153 4.35 11.50 -1.30
N ILE A 154 3.52 10.56 -1.77
CA ILE A 154 2.62 9.75 -0.92
C ILE A 154 3.43 8.98 0.13
N GLN A 155 4.50 8.29 -0.28
CA GLN A 155 5.35 7.55 0.66
C GLN A 155 6.02 8.47 1.68
N GLY A 156 6.52 9.63 1.26
CA GLY A 156 7.08 10.65 2.15
C GLY A 156 6.04 11.22 3.13
N ALA A 157 4.82 11.47 2.66
CA ALA A 157 3.74 11.98 3.50
C ALA A 157 3.32 10.99 4.58
N LEU A 158 3.29 9.68 4.28
CA LEU A 158 3.05 8.63 5.26
C LEU A 158 4.11 8.64 6.38
N VAL A 159 5.37 8.75 5.99
CA VAL A 159 6.49 8.79 6.95
C VAL A 159 6.39 10.02 7.86
N LEU A 160 6.15 11.20 7.29
CA LEU A 160 6.08 12.45 8.05
C LEU A 160 4.87 12.48 9.00
N ALA A 161 3.69 12.06 8.52
CA ALA A 161 2.49 12.02 9.34
C ALA A 161 2.66 11.09 10.56
N ARG A 162 3.31 9.93 10.38
CA ARG A 162 3.63 9.02 11.48
C ARG A 162 4.69 9.57 12.43
N ALA A 163 5.76 10.15 11.87
CA ALA A 163 6.88 10.64 12.68
C ALA A 163 6.47 11.82 13.59
N LEU A 164 5.51 12.63 13.12
CA LEU A 164 5.02 13.81 13.83
C LEU A 164 3.68 13.59 14.54
N ASP A 165 3.13 12.35 14.46
CA ASP A 165 1.81 11.98 14.98
C ASP A 165 0.69 12.94 14.55
N ASP A 166 0.75 13.36 13.27
CA ASP A 166 -0.16 14.34 12.68
C ASP A 166 -0.67 13.86 11.30
N ILE A 167 -1.87 13.28 11.31
CA ILE A 167 -2.54 12.77 10.10
C ILE A 167 -2.86 13.90 9.10
N SER A 168 -3.01 15.14 9.55
CA SER A 168 -3.32 16.26 8.67
C SER A 168 -2.23 16.53 7.65
N LEU A 169 -0.99 16.16 7.96
CA LEU A 169 0.14 16.24 7.03
C LEU A 169 -0.05 15.31 5.83
N PHE A 170 -0.58 14.10 6.06
CA PHE A 170 -0.89 13.16 4.99
C PHE A 170 -2.03 13.67 4.12
N HIS A 171 -3.16 14.04 4.71
CA HIS A 171 -4.32 14.55 3.98
C HIS A 171 -3.96 15.80 3.16
N GLY A 172 -3.30 16.80 3.78
CA GLY A 172 -2.89 18.01 3.08
C GLY A 172 -1.87 17.78 1.97
N ALA A 173 -0.99 16.77 2.10
CA ALA A 173 -0.07 16.39 1.04
C ALA A 173 -0.82 15.74 -0.13
N LEU A 174 -1.77 14.84 0.13
CA LEU A 174 -2.61 14.24 -0.90
C LEU A 174 -3.40 15.28 -1.69
N GLU A 175 -4.04 16.24 -1.00
CA GLU A 175 -4.78 17.31 -1.66
C GLU A 175 -3.90 18.16 -2.58
N ARG A 176 -2.71 18.56 -2.13
CA ARG A 176 -1.77 19.31 -2.96
C ARG A 176 -1.29 18.54 -4.18
N MET A 177 -0.99 17.22 -4.00
CA MET A 177 -0.58 16.37 -5.12
C MET A 177 -1.72 16.16 -6.11
N ARG A 178 -2.97 15.95 -5.63
CA ARG A 178 -4.18 15.86 -6.44
C ARG A 178 -4.37 17.14 -7.27
N ALA A 179 -4.36 18.29 -6.63
CA ALA A 179 -4.54 19.57 -7.31
C ALA A 179 -3.47 19.78 -8.40
N ARG A 180 -2.20 19.46 -8.09
CA ARG A 180 -1.10 19.54 -9.06
C ARG A 180 -1.29 18.57 -10.23
N ALA A 181 -1.68 17.32 -9.97
CA ALA A 181 -1.95 16.34 -11.01
C ALA A 181 -3.07 16.82 -11.96
N LEU A 182 -4.17 17.33 -11.41
CA LEU A 182 -5.29 17.84 -12.20
C LEU A 182 -4.93 19.10 -13.02
N THR A 183 -4.02 19.93 -12.54
CA THR A 183 -3.52 21.10 -13.29
C THR A 183 -2.71 20.70 -14.53
N LEU A 184 -2.14 19.49 -14.56
CA LEU A 184 -1.40 18.98 -15.72
C LEU A 184 -2.31 18.47 -16.84
N LEU A 185 -3.61 18.29 -16.56
CA LEU A 185 -4.61 17.76 -17.51
C LEU A 185 -5.30 18.88 -18.31
N ALA A 186 -4.65 19.94 -18.65
CA ALA A 186 -5.24 21.12 -19.29
C ALA A 186 -5.38 20.98 -20.80
#